data_c8a94036fe394b774d5e9bc39b38c9c9
#
_entry.id   c8a94036fe394b774d5e9bc39b38c9c9
#
_cell.length_a   1.000
_cell.length_b   1.000
_cell.length_c   1.000
_cell.angle_alpha   90.00
_cell.angle_beta   90.00
_cell.angle_gamma   90.00
#
_symmetry.space_group_name_H-M   'P 1'
#
loop_
_entity.id
_entity.type
_entity.pdbx_description
1 polymer ?
#
loop_
_entity_poly.entity_id
_entity_poly.type
_entity_poly.pdbx_seq_one_letter_code
_entity_poly.pdbx_strand_id
1 'polypeptide(L)'
;MKKMKSVLANFILTTSLVLQGASGFAQDRDAVKQLSDETIRPFKVHIPQAKLQDLRSRILATKWPERETVADASQGVQLATMQALADYWAKHYDWRKVEARLNALPQFTTNIDGVDIHFIHVRSKYPNALPMIITHGWPGSVIEQLKIIGPLTDPVAYGGKAEDAFDVVIPSLPGYGFSGKPTTTGWEPVHVARAWITLMKRLGYNKYVAQGGDWGNAVSEIMALMAPPELLGIHTNMPATVPAEISKSLASGTQPPAGLSADELNAYQQLGFFYSKGLGYAQEMGLRPQTLYGIEDSPIGLASWMLDHDARSYELITRVFEGHKEGLSREDILDNITLYWLTNTAISSARLYWETFQLPKAGFFDPRHVAIPVAVSVFPDEIYAAPKNWAEKAYPKLIYYHKLDKGGHFAAWEQPQAFSEEMRVAFKSFR
;
A
#
# COMPACT_ATOMS: atom_id res chain seq x y z
N MET A 1 23.18 7.11 61.68
CA MET A 1 23.94 6.30 62.70
C MET A 1 23.74 4.83 62.42
N LYS A 2 24.88 4.09 62.40
CA LYS A 2 25.12 2.63 62.38
C LYS A 2 24.72 1.90 61.09
N LYS A 3 25.62 1.58 60.18
CA LYS A 3 26.79 0.66 60.13
C LYS A 3 26.35 -0.82 60.13
N MET A 4 26.55 -1.47 58.93
CA MET A 4 27.63 -2.47 58.70
C MET A 4 27.22 -3.91 59.10
N LYS A 5 27.40 -4.96 58.31
CA LYS A 5 28.63 -5.57 57.87
C LYS A 5 28.36 -6.67 56.81
N SER A 6 29.36 -6.86 55.96
CA SER A 6 29.59 -7.94 55.00
C SER A 6 29.86 -9.28 55.67
N VAL A 7 29.55 -10.39 54.99
CA VAL A 7 30.30 -11.68 55.12
C VAL A 7 30.50 -12.27 53.74
N LEU A 8 31.80 -12.35 53.34
CA LEU A 8 32.35 -13.27 52.30
C LEU A 8 32.42 -14.68 52.89
N ALA A 9 32.14 -15.68 52.12
CA ALA A 9 32.72 -17.02 52.30
C ALA A 9 32.94 -17.71 50.94
N ASN A 10 34.19 -17.92 50.63
CA ASN A 10 34.72 -18.80 49.57
C ASN A 10 34.40 -20.25 49.87
N PHE A 11 34.14 -21.08 48.84
CA PHE A 11 34.57 -22.51 48.84
C PHE A 11 34.74 -23.01 47.38
N ILE A 12 35.94 -23.17 46.96
CA ILE A 12 36.78 -24.29 46.43
C ILE A 12 36.18 -25.15 45.29
N LEU A 13 36.97 -25.12 44.20
CA LEU A 13 37.00 -26.01 43.03
C LEU A 13 36.95 -27.49 43.40
N THR A 14 36.20 -28.26 42.60
CA THR A 14 36.59 -29.63 42.18
C THR A 14 36.25 -29.85 40.71
N THR A 15 37.30 -30.10 39.96
CA THR A 15 37.30 -30.58 38.57
C THR A 15 36.73 -31.99 38.47
N SER A 16 35.81 -32.19 37.53
CA SER A 16 35.53 -33.50 36.98
C SER A 16 35.33 -33.38 35.48
N LEU A 17 36.35 -33.77 34.72
CA LEU A 17 36.29 -34.08 33.30
C LEU A 17 35.40 -35.29 33.08
N VAL A 18 34.33 -35.14 32.31
CA VAL A 18 33.68 -36.26 31.62
C VAL A 18 33.47 -35.87 30.17
N LEU A 19 34.16 -36.59 29.30
CA LEU A 19 33.91 -36.64 27.86
C LEU A 19 32.50 -37.16 27.59
N GLN A 20 31.73 -36.42 26.83
CA GLN A 20 30.67 -36.90 25.95
C GLN A 20 30.55 -35.84 24.83
N GLY A 21 30.94 -36.11 23.66
CA GLY A 21 30.44 -36.95 22.64
C GLY A 21 29.41 -36.21 21.79
N ALA A 22 29.90 -35.58 20.68
CA ALA A 22 29.23 -35.34 19.39
C ALA A 22 27.69 -35.48 19.33
N SER A 23 26.95 -34.38 19.52
CA SER A 23 25.58 -34.24 19.04
C SER A 23 25.18 -32.75 18.80
N GLY A 24 26.16 -31.89 18.45
CA GLY A 24 25.96 -30.48 18.22
C GLY A 24 25.84 -30.02 16.74
N PHE A 25 25.85 -30.97 15.77
CA PHE A 25 25.91 -30.61 14.34
C PHE A 25 24.65 -30.89 13.53
N ALA A 26 23.56 -31.34 14.15
CA ALA A 26 22.31 -31.61 13.43
C ALA A 26 21.29 -30.46 13.47
N GLN A 27 21.33 -29.58 14.49
CA GLN A 27 20.39 -28.44 14.59
C GLN A 27 20.74 -27.25 13.71
N ASP A 28 21.99 -27.11 13.26
CA ASP A 28 22.41 -25.99 12.38
C ASP A 28 22.09 -26.24 10.89
N ARG A 29 21.82 -27.50 10.50
CA ARG A 29 21.49 -27.81 9.11
C ARG A 29 20.04 -27.52 8.72
N ASP A 30 19.12 -27.55 9.67
CA ASP A 30 17.72 -27.20 9.40
C ASP A 30 17.49 -25.67 9.45
N ALA A 31 18.26 -24.93 10.24
CA ALA A 31 18.28 -23.46 10.21
C ALA A 31 18.92 -22.91 8.91
N VAL A 32 19.92 -23.61 8.35
CA VAL A 32 20.56 -23.23 7.07
C VAL A 32 19.72 -23.61 5.85
N LYS A 33 18.74 -24.50 5.97
CA LYS A 33 17.87 -24.94 4.86
C LYS A 33 16.63 -24.06 4.66
N GLN A 34 16.44 -23.09 5.53
CA GLN A 34 15.45 -22.00 5.36
C GLN A 34 16.06 -20.76 4.69
N LEU A 35 17.28 -20.85 4.16
CA LEU A 35 17.87 -19.86 3.26
C LEU A 35 17.14 -19.92 1.92
N SER A 36 16.14 -19.06 1.82
CA SER A 36 15.60 -18.43 0.64
C SER A 36 15.62 -19.29 -0.64
N ASP A 37 14.53 -19.99 -0.88
CA ASP A 37 14.20 -20.39 -2.24
C ASP A 37 13.94 -19.12 -3.06
N GLU A 38 15.00 -18.57 -3.67
CA GLU A 38 14.96 -17.36 -4.52
C GLU A 38 14.23 -17.60 -5.84
N THR A 39 13.81 -18.84 -6.08
CA THR A 39 13.12 -19.20 -7.31
C THR A 39 11.78 -18.47 -7.43
N ILE A 40 11.44 -18.11 -8.66
CA ILE A 40 10.12 -17.57 -8.99
C ILE A 40 9.18 -18.75 -9.23
N ARG A 41 8.19 -18.90 -8.36
CA ARG A 41 7.24 -20.02 -8.35
C ARG A 41 5.87 -19.53 -8.83
N PRO A 42 5.17 -20.25 -9.71
CA PRO A 42 3.78 -19.95 -10.04
C PRO A 42 2.89 -19.93 -8.79
N PHE A 43 1.96 -18.98 -8.77
CA PHE A 43 0.98 -18.85 -7.69
C PHE A 43 -0.45 -18.90 -8.25
N LYS A 44 -1.35 -19.52 -7.50
CA LYS A 44 -2.79 -19.54 -7.78
C LYS A 44 -3.56 -19.28 -6.50
N VAL A 45 -4.56 -18.42 -6.61
CA VAL A 45 -5.48 -18.14 -5.50
C VAL A 45 -6.41 -19.33 -5.32
N HIS A 46 -6.51 -19.84 -4.10
CA HIS A 46 -7.47 -20.86 -3.74
C HIS A 46 -7.99 -20.61 -2.33
N ILE A 47 -9.22 -20.15 -2.22
CA ILE A 47 -9.87 -19.92 -0.93
C ILE A 47 -10.84 -21.08 -0.64
N PRO A 48 -10.64 -21.84 0.46
CA PRO A 48 -11.57 -22.89 0.86
C PRO A 48 -12.98 -22.37 1.06
N GLN A 49 -13.99 -23.14 0.61
CA GLN A 49 -15.40 -22.76 0.74
C GLN A 49 -15.82 -22.47 2.18
N ALA A 50 -15.24 -23.19 3.14
CA ALA A 50 -15.50 -22.98 4.57
C ALA A 50 -15.14 -21.55 5.03
N LYS A 51 -14.06 -20.93 4.50
CA LYS A 51 -13.72 -19.52 4.82
C LYS A 51 -14.75 -18.53 4.29
N LEU A 52 -15.33 -18.79 3.12
CA LEU A 52 -16.40 -17.94 2.56
C LEU A 52 -17.71 -18.09 3.35
N GLN A 53 -18.01 -19.30 3.82
CA GLN A 53 -19.14 -19.53 4.70
C GLN A 53 -18.98 -18.87 6.06
N ASP A 54 -17.79 -18.97 6.66
CA ASP A 54 -17.45 -18.28 7.91
C ASP A 54 -17.59 -16.76 7.77
N LEU A 55 -17.03 -16.17 6.72
CA LEU A 55 -17.19 -14.75 6.40
C LEU A 55 -18.66 -14.34 6.38
N ARG A 56 -19.47 -15.06 5.62
CA ARG A 56 -20.92 -14.77 5.53
C ARG A 56 -21.61 -14.88 6.88
N SER A 57 -21.31 -15.91 7.65
CA SER A 57 -21.89 -16.12 8.98
C SER A 57 -21.53 -14.99 9.94
N ARG A 58 -20.28 -14.50 9.92
CA ARG A 58 -19.83 -13.38 10.74
C ARG A 58 -20.49 -12.07 10.35
N ILE A 59 -20.66 -11.79 9.05
CA ILE A 59 -21.39 -10.60 8.59
C ILE A 59 -22.83 -10.63 9.11
N LEU A 60 -23.52 -11.77 9.00
CA LEU A 60 -24.91 -11.92 9.48
C LEU A 60 -25.04 -11.86 11.01
N ALA A 61 -23.99 -12.20 11.75
CA ALA A 61 -23.95 -12.15 13.22
C ALA A 61 -23.49 -10.79 13.77
N THR A 62 -23.31 -9.78 12.93
CA THR A 62 -22.83 -8.45 13.34
C THR A 62 -23.73 -7.84 14.41
N LYS A 63 -23.14 -7.40 15.51
CA LYS A 63 -23.79 -6.54 16.52
C LYS A 63 -23.62 -5.08 16.11
N TRP A 64 -24.72 -4.47 15.71
CA TRP A 64 -24.72 -3.09 15.25
C TRP A 64 -24.69 -2.13 16.44
N PRO A 65 -23.89 -1.02 16.34
CA PRO A 65 -23.97 0.08 17.29
C PRO A 65 -25.24 0.91 17.07
N GLU A 66 -25.46 1.87 17.94
CA GLU A 66 -26.38 2.96 17.70
C GLU A 66 -25.94 3.80 16.51
N ARG A 67 -26.89 4.51 15.92
CA ARG A 67 -26.64 5.45 14.83
C ARG A 67 -25.78 6.61 15.33
N GLU A 68 -24.93 7.16 14.46
CA GLU A 68 -24.23 8.43 14.66
C GLU A 68 -25.20 9.56 15.07
N THR A 69 -24.70 10.48 15.91
CA THR A 69 -25.51 11.59 16.45
C THR A 69 -25.48 12.85 15.60
N VAL A 70 -24.74 12.82 14.49
CA VAL A 70 -24.61 13.90 13.50
C VAL A 70 -25.26 13.49 12.18
N ALA A 71 -25.53 14.48 11.32
CA ALA A 71 -26.17 14.23 10.03
C ALA A 71 -25.17 13.93 8.89
N ASP A 72 -23.88 14.09 9.16
CA ASP A 72 -22.78 13.94 8.21
C ASP A 72 -21.79 12.84 8.62
N ALA A 73 -20.67 12.71 7.94
CA ALA A 73 -19.62 11.72 8.24
C ALA A 73 -18.57 12.24 9.25
N SER A 74 -18.83 13.31 10.01
CA SER A 74 -17.84 13.88 10.94
C SER A 74 -17.55 12.99 12.16
N GLN A 75 -18.38 11.97 12.41
CA GLN A 75 -18.13 10.92 13.40
C GLN A 75 -17.58 9.62 12.79
N GLY A 76 -17.17 9.64 11.53
CA GLY A 76 -16.66 8.47 10.80
C GLY A 76 -17.70 7.83 9.90
N VAL A 77 -17.52 6.55 9.59
CA VAL A 77 -18.35 5.79 8.66
C VAL A 77 -19.77 5.60 9.19
N GLN A 78 -20.77 6.05 8.44
CA GLN A 78 -22.16 6.07 8.85
C GLN A 78 -22.77 4.66 8.91
N LEU A 79 -23.64 4.41 9.91
CA LEU A 79 -24.31 3.12 10.11
C LEU A 79 -25.09 2.67 8.87
N ALA A 80 -25.79 3.58 8.19
CA ALA A 80 -26.58 3.26 7.00
C ALA A 80 -25.72 2.71 5.86
N THR A 81 -24.55 3.32 5.60
CA THR A 81 -23.58 2.85 4.60
C THR A 81 -23.09 1.45 4.94
N MET A 82 -22.72 1.22 6.21
CA MET A 82 -22.22 -0.08 6.66
C MET A 82 -23.30 -1.17 6.58
N GLN A 83 -24.56 -0.87 6.88
CA GLN A 83 -25.65 -1.81 6.75
C GLN A 83 -25.95 -2.16 5.28
N ALA A 84 -25.91 -1.19 4.37
CA ALA A 84 -26.08 -1.42 2.94
C ALA A 84 -24.93 -2.26 2.37
N LEU A 85 -23.68 -1.98 2.78
CA LEU A 85 -22.51 -2.77 2.43
C LEU A 85 -22.63 -4.21 2.94
N ALA A 86 -22.97 -4.41 4.21
CA ALA A 86 -23.10 -5.72 4.82
C ALA A 86 -24.20 -6.57 4.16
N ASP A 87 -25.34 -5.94 3.86
CA ASP A 87 -26.46 -6.62 3.18
C ASP A 87 -26.03 -7.13 1.80
N TYR A 88 -25.38 -6.26 1.01
CA TYR A 88 -24.89 -6.65 -0.30
C TYR A 88 -23.81 -7.74 -0.20
N TRP A 89 -22.86 -7.59 0.72
CA TRP A 89 -21.76 -8.53 0.95
C TRP A 89 -22.26 -9.93 1.32
N ALA A 90 -23.23 -10.00 2.24
CA ALA A 90 -23.79 -11.28 2.67
C ALA A 90 -24.68 -11.98 1.64
N LYS A 91 -25.41 -11.21 0.80
CA LYS A 91 -26.49 -11.76 -0.05
C LYS A 91 -26.14 -11.85 -1.53
N HIS A 92 -25.30 -10.94 -2.05
CA HIS A 92 -25.11 -10.76 -3.49
C HIS A 92 -23.66 -10.91 -3.94
N TYR A 93 -22.69 -10.67 -3.05
CA TYR A 93 -21.28 -10.74 -3.38
C TYR A 93 -20.78 -12.18 -3.54
N ASP A 94 -19.95 -12.40 -4.56
CA ASP A 94 -19.35 -13.70 -4.87
C ASP A 94 -17.83 -13.55 -5.11
N TRP A 95 -17.04 -13.96 -4.13
CA TRP A 95 -15.58 -14.00 -4.19
C TRP A 95 -15.05 -14.81 -5.38
N ARG A 96 -15.76 -15.85 -5.83
CA ARG A 96 -15.32 -16.71 -6.92
C ARG A 96 -15.09 -15.94 -8.24
N LYS A 97 -15.79 -14.83 -8.43
CA LYS A 97 -15.62 -13.98 -9.61
C LYS A 97 -14.24 -13.33 -9.63
N VAL A 98 -13.79 -12.70 -8.54
CA VAL A 98 -12.47 -12.08 -8.48
C VAL A 98 -11.37 -13.13 -8.37
N GLU A 99 -11.57 -14.24 -7.66
CA GLU A 99 -10.66 -15.37 -7.65
C GLU A 99 -10.38 -15.89 -9.08
N ALA A 100 -11.42 -16.02 -9.91
CA ALA A 100 -11.29 -16.41 -11.30
C ALA A 100 -10.54 -15.35 -12.12
N ARG A 101 -10.82 -14.04 -11.92
CA ARG A 101 -10.09 -12.93 -12.57
C ARG A 101 -8.62 -12.95 -12.21
N LEU A 102 -8.29 -13.09 -10.93
CA LEU A 102 -6.90 -13.21 -10.45
C LEU A 102 -6.22 -14.42 -11.07
N ASN A 103 -6.87 -15.57 -11.07
CA ASN A 103 -6.31 -16.82 -11.60
C ASN A 103 -6.19 -16.84 -13.14
N ALA A 104 -6.83 -15.93 -13.85
CA ALA A 104 -6.62 -15.72 -15.28
C ALA A 104 -5.30 -14.96 -15.58
N LEU A 105 -4.72 -14.30 -14.57
CA LEU A 105 -3.46 -13.58 -14.69
C LEU A 105 -2.28 -14.47 -14.29
N PRO A 106 -1.10 -14.27 -14.91
CA PRO A 106 0.14 -14.87 -14.42
C PRO A 106 0.52 -14.29 -13.06
N GLN A 107 0.54 -15.14 -12.03
CA GLN A 107 0.90 -14.76 -10.67
C GLN A 107 2.03 -15.65 -10.17
N PHE A 108 2.87 -15.10 -9.32
CA PHE A 108 4.07 -15.76 -8.82
C PHE A 108 4.35 -15.38 -7.38
N THR A 109 5.21 -16.18 -6.76
CA THR A 109 5.87 -15.86 -5.48
C THR A 109 7.38 -16.05 -5.61
N THR A 110 8.16 -15.24 -4.90
CA THR A 110 9.59 -15.44 -4.70
C THR A 110 9.97 -15.03 -3.29
N ASN A 111 10.89 -15.72 -2.65
CA ASN A 111 11.33 -15.33 -1.31
C ASN A 111 12.37 -14.21 -1.41
N ILE A 112 12.12 -13.10 -0.69
CA ILE A 112 13.08 -12.01 -0.53
C ILE A 112 13.25 -11.76 0.96
N ASP A 113 14.47 -11.90 1.45
CA ASP A 113 14.85 -11.66 2.84
C ASP A 113 13.94 -12.38 3.87
N GLY A 114 13.56 -13.61 3.55
CA GLY A 114 12.74 -14.47 4.41
C GLY A 114 11.22 -14.28 4.27
N VAL A 115 10.77 -13.38 3.42
CA VAL A 115 9.35 -13.15 3.15
C VAL A 115 9.01 -13.57 1.72
N ASP A 116 7.98 -14.41 1.55
CA ASP A 116 7.46 -14.76 0.25
C ASP A 116 6.69 -13.55 -0.34
N ILE A 117 7.21 -12.96 -1.37
CA ILE A 117 6.58 -11.85 -2.08
C ILE A 117 5.72 -12.39 -3.21
N HIS A 118 4.42 -12.18 -3.11
CA HIS A 118 3.47 -12.42 -4.17
C HIS A 118 3.48 -11.26 -5.16
N PHE A 119 3.37 -11.55 -6.46
CA PHE A 119 3.23 -10.53 -7.50
C PHE A 119 2.49 -11.05 -8.72
N ILE A 120 1.76 -10.15 -9.39
CA ILE A 120 1.22 -10.34 -10.73
C ILE A 120 2.30 -9.87 -11.71
N HIS A 121 2.59 -10.65 -12.76
CA HIS A 121 3.56 -10.27 -13.78
C HIS A 121 3.00 -10.56 -15.15
N VAL A 122 2.55 -9.52 -15.85
CA VAL A 122 1.98 -9.64 -17.20
C VAL A 122 2.91 -8.99 -18.19
N ARG A 123 3.45 -9.80 -19.11
CA ARG A 123 4.23 -9.31 -20.25
C ARG A 123 3.31 -8.91 -21.38
N SER A 124 3.62 -7.81 -22.02
CA SER A 124 2.97 -7.40 -23.25
C SER A 124 3.30 -8.37 -24.40
N LYS A 125 2.38 -8.51 -25.32
CA LYS A 125 2.63 -9.21 -26.59
C LYS A 125 3.45 -8.37 -27.59
N TYR A 126 3.60 -7.06 -27.32
CA TYR A 126 4.36 -6.17 -28.20
C TYR A 126 5.84 -6.17 -27.81
N PRO A 127 6.75 -6.17 -28.82
CA PRO A 127 8.17 -6.11 -28.54
C PRO A 127 8.56 -4.75 -27.95
N ASN A 128 9.61 -4.75 -27.14
CA ASN A 128 10.17 -3.54 -26.51
C ASN A 128 9.19 -2.83 -25.55
N ALA A 129 8.20 -3.52 -25.01
CA ALA A 129 7.36 -2.98 -23.95
C ALA A 129 8.22 -2.49 -22.77
N LEU A 130 7.92 -1.30 -22.26
CA LEU A 130 8.66 -0.72 -21.13
C LEU A 130 8.27 -1.43 -19.83
N PRO A 131 9.21 -2.08 -19.11
CA PRO A 131 8.88 -2.70 -17.84
C PRO A 131 8.51 -1.66 -16.79
N MET A 132 7.42 -1.91 -16.06
CA MET A 132 6.94 -1.03 -15.00
C MET A 132 6.55 -1.84 -13.77
N ILE A 133 7.11 -1.48 -12.61
CA ILE A 133 6.64 -1.97 -11.31
C ILE A 133 5.63 -0.99 -10.73
N ILE A 134 4.48 -1.51 -10.32
CA ILE A 134 3.36 -0.70 -9.78
C ILE A 134 3.10 -1.14 -8.36
N THR A 135 3.21 -0.22 -7.41
CA THR A 135 3.06 -0.49 -5.98
C THR A 135 1.80 0.16 -5.45
N HIS A 136 0.92 -0.65 -4.85
CA HIS A 136 -0.28 -0.19 -4.16
C HIS A 136 0.04 0.40 -2.78
N GLY A 137 -0.97 0.92 -2.08
CA GLY A 137 -0.88 1.43 -0.72
C GLY A 137 -1.85 0.75 0.26
N TRP A 138 -2.20 1.44 1.32
CA TRP A 138 -3.23 1.05 2.30
C TRP A 138 -4.41 2.04 2.19
N PRO A 139 -5.67 1.57 2.26
CA PRO A 139 -6.16 0.19 2.37
C PRO A 139 -6.29 -0.54 1.03
N GLY A 140 -5.52 -0.17 0.03
CA GLY A 140 -5.49 -0.78 -1.28
C GLY A 140 -4.77 -2.14 -1.32
N SER A 141 -4.76 -2.75 -2.47
CA SER A 141 -4.05 -4.01 -2.76
C SER A 141 -3.84 -4.17 -4.27
N VAL A 142 -3.35 -5.32 -4.70
CA VAL A 142 -3.28 -5.64 -6.14
C VAL A 142 -4.65 -5.57 -6.85
N ILE A 143 -5.76 -5.62 -6.10
CA ILE A 143 -7.12 -5.50 -6.65
C ILE A 143 -7.35 -4.16 -7.34
N GLU A 144 -6.87 -3.06 -6.75
CA GLU A 144 -7.03 -1.71 -7.31
C GLU A 144 -6.33 -1.53 -8.66
N GLN A 145 -5.32 -2.38 -8.95
CA GLN A 145 -4.51 -2.30 -10.16
C GLN A 145 -5.06 -3.20 -11.30
N LEU A 146 -6.05 -4.07 -11.04
CA LEU A 146 -6.49 -5.05 -12.03
C LEU A 146 -7.05 -4.42 -13.32
N LYS A 147 -7.71 -3.25 -13.20
CA LYS A 147 -8.35 -2.59 -14.33
C LYS A 147 -7.36 -1.95 -15.31
N ILE A 148 -6.14 -1.65 -14.88
CA ILE A 148 -5.12 -1.00 -15.72
C ILE A 148 -4.20 -1.99 -16.43
N ILE A 149 -4.22 -3.28 -16.06
CA ILE A 149 -3.34 -4.31 -16.67
C ILE A 149 -3.57 -4.39 -18.17
N GLY A 150 -4.81 -4.58 -18.60
CA GLY A 150 -5.16 -4.65 -20.04
C GLY A 150 -4.74 -3.38 -20.80
N PRO A 151 -5.20 -2.18 -20.38
CA PRO A 151 -4.81 -0.92 -21.02
C PRO A 151 -3.30 -0.68 -21.12
N LEU A 152 -2.51 -1.17 -20.17
CA LEU A 152 -1.05 -1.01 -20.19
C LEU A 152 -0.34 -2.08 -21.01
N THR A 153 -0.79 -3.34 -20.95
CA THR A 153 -0.11 -4.45 -21.63
C THR A 153 -0.57 -4.69 -23.07
N ASP A 154 -1.78 -4.28 -23.40
CA ASP A 154 -2.34 -4.34 -24.77
C ASP A 154 -2.97 -3.00 -25.16
N PRO A 155 -2.20 -1.90 -25.21
CA PRO A 155 -2.74 -0.57 -25.44
C PRO A 155 -3.54 -0.43 -26.74
N VAL A 156 -3.25 -1.21 -27.77
CA VAL A 156 -3.98 -1.16 -29.06
C VAL A 156 -5.45 -1.54 -28.88
N ALA A 157 -5.76 -2.50 -28.02
CA ALA A 157 -7.13 -2.88 -27.70
C ALA A 157 -7.90 -1.77 -26.93
N TYR A 158 -7.18 -0.77 -26.42
CA TYR A 158 -7.71 0.35 -25.63
C TYR A 158 -7.41 1.73 -26.25
N GLY A 159 -7.25 1.80 -27.56
CA GLY A 159 -7.07 3.07 -28.31
C GLY A 159 -5.67 3.68 -28.29
N GLY A 160 -4.69 2.99 -27.70
CA GLY A 160 -3.27 3.38 -27.74
C GLY A 160 -2.52 2.71 -28.91
N LYS A 161 -1.19 2.79 -28.89
CA LYS A 161 -0.31 2.22 -29.90
C LYS A 161 0.53 1.09 -29.33
N ALA A 162 1.05 0.21 -30.20
CA ALA A 162 1.90 -0.91 -29.80
C ALA A 162 3.16 -0.44 -29.04
N GLU A 163 3.74 0.67 -29.45
CA GLU A 163 4.89 1.31 -28.80
C GLU A 163 4.61 1.84 -27.39
N ASP A 164 3.33 2.02 -27.03
CA ASP A 164 2.92 2.50 -25.70
C ASP A 164 2.81 1.36 -24.68
N ALA A 165 3.13 0.13 -25.06
CA ALA A 165 2.97 -1.04 -24.22
C ALA A 165 3.95 -1.08 -23.03
N PHE A 166 3.47 -1.66 -21.92
CA PHE A 166 4.26 -1.96 -20.74
C PHE A 166 4.24 -3.46 -20.43
N ASP A 167 5.37 -3.98 -19.92
CA ASP A 167 5.35 -5.16 -19.08
C ASP A 167 5.04 -4.71 -17.66
N VAL A 168 4.06 -5.28 -17.00
CA VAL A 168 3.66 -4.83 -15.64
C VAL A 168 4.02 -5.87 -14.59
N VAL A 169 4.61 -5.40 -13.49
CA VAL A 169 4.88 -6.15 -12.26
C VAL A 169 4.14 -5.48 -11.12
N ILE A 170 3.20 -6.19 -10.49
CA ILE A 170 2.34 -5.64 -9.43
C ILE A 170 2.51 -6.52 -8.18
N PRO A 171 3.46 -6.20 -7.29
CA PRO A 171 3.66 -6.95 -6.07
C PRO A 171 2.61 -6.61 -5.01
N SER A 172 2.22 -7.60 -4.20
CA SER A 172 1.61 -7.34 -2.89
C SER A 172 2.68 -6.91 -1.90
N LEU A 173 2.46 -5.81 -1.18
CA LEU A 173 3.36 -5.37 -0.12
C LEU A 173 3.57 -6.48 0.94
N PRO A 174 4.73 -6.57 1.60
CA PRO A 174 4.93 -7.49 2.71
C PRO A 174 3.88 -7.31 3.81
N GLY A 175 3.23 -8.41 4.19
CA GLY A 175 2.12 -8.35 5.14
C GLY A 175 0.75 -8.00 4.56
N TYR A 176 0.64 -7.84 3.24
CA TYR A 176 -0.59 -7.53 2.52
C TYR A 176 -0.98 -8.66 1.57
N GLY A 177 -2.27 -8.83 1.37
CA GLY A 177 -2.83 -9.75 0.38
C GLY A 177 -2.19 -11.14 0.45
N PHE A 178 -1.59 -11.60 -0.65
CA PHE A 178 -1.00 -12.93 -0.75
C PHE A 178 0.49 -12.97 -0.44
N SER A 179 1.14 -11.85 -0.13
CA SER A 179 2.52 -11.85 0.36
C SER A 179 2.62 -12.38 1.78
N GLY A 180 3.76 -12.96 2.11
CA GLY A 180 4.09 -13.40 3.46
C GLY A 180 4.04 -12.24 4.46
N LYS A 181 3.75 -12.57 5.71
CA LYS A 181 3.75 -11.63 6.82
C LYS A 181 5.15 -11.62 7.46
N PRO A 182 5.83 -10.45 7.52
CA PRO A 182 7.08 -10.36 8.25
C PRO A 182 6.93 -10.83 9.69
N THR A 183 7.88 -11.64 10.15
CA THR A 183 7.94 -12.17 11.53
C THR A 183 8.91 -11.38 12.41
N THR A 184 9.67 -10.47 11.81
CA THR A 184 10.63 -9.58 12.47
C THR A 184 10.36 -8.15 12.07
N THR A 185 10.87 -7.20 12.84
CA THR A 185 10.88 -5.77 12.48
C THR A 185 11.86 -5.48 11.34
N GLY A 186 11.77 -4.27 10.76
CA GLY A 186 12.67 -3.78 9.71
C GLY A 186 12.11 -3.84 8.30
N TRP A 187 10.80 -4.10 8.13
CA TRP A 187 10.12 -4.08 6.83
C TRP A 187 9.46 -2.72 6.53
N GLU A 188 10.19 -1.64 6.83
CA GLU A 188 9.83 -0.26 6.50
C GLU A 188 9.99 0.02 4.99
N PRO A 189 9.52 1.17 4.47
CA PRO A 189 9.53 1.45 3.03
C PRO A 189 10.93 1.36 2.36
N VAL A 190 12.03 1.57 3.10
CA VAL A 190 13.39 1.43 2.56
C VAL A 190 13.72 -0.04 2.26
N HIS A 191 13.32 -0.95 3.15
CA HIS A 191 13.49 -2.39 2.91
C HIS A 191 12.60 -2.86 1.75
N VAL A 192 11.35 -2.41 1.71
CA VAL A 192 10.43 -2.72 0.60
C VAL A 192 11.02 -2.25 -0.73
N ALA A 193 11.59 -1.03 -0.79
CA ALA A 193 12.24 -0.52 -1.99
C ALA A 193 13.42 -1.40 -2.46
N ARG A 194 14.26 -1.88 -1.53
CA ARG A 194 15.33 -2.84 -1.85
C ARG A 194 14.77 -4.17 -2.38
N ALA A 195 13.68 -4.64 -1.77
CA ALA A 195 13.01 -5.87 -2.21
C ALA A 195 12.46 -5.72 -3.64
N TRP A 196 11.89 -4.55 -4.01
CA TRP A 196 11.41 -4.30 -5.37
C TRP A 196 12.55 -4.21 -6.40
N ILE A 197 13.67 -3.58 -6.05
CA ILE A 197 14.88 -3.57 -6.89
C ILE A 197 15.36 -5.01 -7.11
N THR A 198 15.41 -5.82 -6.06
CA THR A 198 15.76 -7.24 -6.13
C THR A 198 14.78 -8.02 -7.00
N LEU A 199 13.47 -7.80 -6.85
CA LEU A 199 12.44 -8.44 -7.66
C LEU A 199 12.63 -8.15 -9.16
N MET A 200 12.79 -6.87 -9.52
CA MET A 200 12.99 -6.47 -10.92
C MET A 200 14.27 -7.09 -11.52
N LYS A 201 15.35 -7.16 -10.73
CA LYS A 201 16.58 -7.84 -11.13
C LYS A 201 16.39 -9.34 -11.33
N ARG A 202 15.66 -10.04 -10.45
CA ARG A 202 15.34 -11.47 -10.59
C ARG A 202 14.49 -11.76 -11.82
N LEU A 203 13.62 -10.82 -12.22
CA LEU A 203 12.83 -10.89 -13.45
C LEU A 203 13.64 -10.62 -14.71
N GLY A 204 14.92 -10.23 -14.59
CA GLY A 204 15.84 -9.97 -15.70
C GLY A 204 15.69 -8.59 -16.32
N TYR A 205 15.00 -7.66 -15.69
CA TYR A 205 14.82 -6.30 -16.18
C TYR A 205 16.06 -5.45 -15.88
N ASN A 206 16.72 -4.98 -16.93
CA ASN A 206 17.88 -4.08 -16.86
C ASN A 206 17.54 -2.61 -17.12
N LYS A 207 16.28 -2.32 -17.44
CA LYS A 207 15.69 -0.99 -17.57
C LYS A 207 14.22 -1.10 -17.17
N TYR A 208 13.75 -0.23 -16.30
CA TYR A 208 12.35 -0.18 -15.88
C TYR A 208 11.99 1.18 -15.31
N VAL A 209 10.69 1.41 -15.13
CA VAL A 209 10.13 2.56 -14.41
C VAL A 209 9.31 2.07 -13.22
N ALA A 210 9.11 2.93 -12.24
CA ALA A 210 8.25 2.60 -11.09
C ALA A 210 7.07 3.58 -10.99
N GLN A 211 5.94 3.06 -10.53
CA GLN A 211 4.74 3.84 -10.24
C GLN A 211 4.24 3.51 -8.85
N GLY A 212 3.73 4.53 -8.13
CA GLY A 212 3.08 4.34 -6.85
C GLY A 212 2.26 5.54 -6.40
N GLY A 213 1.17 5.28 -5.69
CA GLY A 213 0.43 6.20 -4.86
C GLY A 213 0.52 5.73 -3.40
N ASP A 214 0.16 6.54 -2.43
CA ASP A 214 0.18 6.21 -1.00
C ASP A 214 1.53 5.61 -0.54
N TRP A 215 1.56 4.44 0.11
CA TRP A 215 2.80 3.73 0.43
C TRP A 215 3.61 3.38 -0.83
N GLY A 216 2.93 3.11 -1.95
CA GLY A 216 3.59 2.90 -3.23
C GLY A 216 4.39 4.11 -3.69
N ASN A 217 3.93 5.34 -3.40
CA ASN A 217 4.73 6.54 -3.62
C ASN A 217 5.97 6.55 -2.74
N ALA A 218 5.83 6.32 -1.43
CA ALA A 218 6.97 6.29 -0.52
C ALA A 218 8.03 5.28 -0.97
N VAL A 219 7.61 4.09 -1.38
CA VAL A 219 8.52 3.05 -1.91
C VAL A 219 9.17 3.48 -3.22
N SER A 220 8.40 4.04 -4.17
CA SER A 220 8.92 4.48 -5.47
C SER A 220 9.92 5.63 -5.34
N GLU A 221 9.64 6.62 -4.49
CA GLU A 221 10.59 7.71 -4.21
C GLU A 221 11.87 7.21 -3.54
N ILE A 222 11.78 6.23 -2.63
CA ILE A 222 12.95 5.63 -1.99
C ILE A 222 13.76 4.82 -3.01
N MET A 223 13.12 4.06 -3.91
CA MET A 223 13.81 3.43 -5.04
C MET A 223 14.56 4.49 -5.87
N ALA A 224 13.92 5.63 -6.13
CA ALA A 224 14.52 6.74 -6.87
C ALA A 224 15.68 7.40 -6.12
N LEU A 225 15.66 7.47 -4.79
CA LEU A 225 16.78 7.93 -3.95
C LEU A 225 17.96 6.95 -3.97
N MET A 226 17.68 5.65 -4.01
CA MET A 226 18.71 4.62 -4.19
C MET A 226 19.33 4.66 -5.60
N ALA A 227 18.57 5.19 -6.57
CA ALA A 227 18.98 5.41 -7.96
C ALA A 227 19.72 4.21 -8.60
N PRO A 228 19.19 2.97 -8.55
CA PRO A 228 19.80 1.87 -9.27
C PRO A 228 19.84 2.22 -10.77
N PRO A 229 20.93 1.87 -11.50
CA PRO A 229 21.11 2.27 -12.89
C PRO A 229 20.02 1.77 -13.83
N GLU A 230 19.29 0.74 -13.43
CA GLU A 230 18.18 0.15 -14.17
C GLU A 230 16.87 0.96 -14.04
N LEU A 231 16.71 1.81 -13.00
CA LEU A 231 15.51 2.62 -12.78
C LEU A 231 15.62 3.93 -13.56
N LEU A 232 14.84 4.06 -14.63
CA LEU A 232 14.87 5.22 -15.53
C LEU A 232 14.17 6.45 -14.97
N GLY A 233 13.11 6.24 -14.18
CA GLY A 233 12.31 7.29 -13.57
C GLY A 233 11.11 6.72 -12.83
N ILE A 234 10.39 7.60 -12.14
CA ILE A 234 9.19 7.24 -11.38
C ILE A 234 7.98 8.08 -11.79
N HIS A 235 6.80 7.55 -11.54
CA HIS A 235 5.54 8.29 -11.59
C HIS A 235 4.82 8.18 -10.24
N THR A 236 4.18 9.26 -9.83
CA THR A 236 3.33 9.28 -8.63
C THR A 236 2.04 10.07 -8.85
N ASN A 237 0.96 9.59 -8.23
CA ASN A 237 -0.31 10.34 -8.12
C ASN A 237 -0.51 10.96 -6.72
N MET A 238 0.38 10.65 -5.75
CA MET A 238 0.38 11.25 -4.42
C MET A 238 1.83 11.64 -4.02
N PRO A 239 2.39 12.70 -4.62
CA PRO A 239 3.78 13.05 -4.45
C PRO A 239 4.07 13.65 -3.06
N ALA A 240 5.29 13.42 -2.53
CA ALA A 240 5.76 14.08 -1.31
C ALA A 240 6.45 15.41 -1.68
N THR A 241 5.68 16.51 -1.65
CA THR A 241 6.13 17.82 -2.17
C THR A 241 5.80 19.01 -1.27
N VAL A 242 5.29 18.76 -0.05
CA VAL A 242 4.82 19.83 0.83
C VAL A 242 6.01 20.61 1.40
N PRO A 243 6.14 21.92 1.13
CA PRO A 243 7.24 22.73 1.64
C PRO A 243 7.30 22.77 3.17
N ALA A 244 8.51 22.87 3.73
CA ALA A 244 8.72 22.83 5.17
C ALA A 244 7.96 23.93 5.94
N GLU A 245 7.80 25.13 5.36
CA GLU A 245 7.01 26.21 5.94
C GLU A 245 5.51 25.88 6.01
N ILE A 246 4.99 25.13 5.04
CA ILE A 246 3.61 24.65 5.01
C ILE A 246 3.43 23.55 6.07
N SER A 247 4.31 22.54 6.09
CA SER A 247 4.29 21.48 7.11
C SER A 247 4.35 22.05 8.52
N LYS A 248 5.19 23.06 8.74
CA LYS A 248 5.31 23.75 10.05
C LYS A 248 4.03 24.50 10.42
N SER A 249 3.43 25.22 9.48
CA SER A 249 2.16 25.95 9.69
C SER A 249 1.03 24.98 10.05
N LEU A 250 0.90 23.88 9.31
CA LEU A 250 -0.09 22.83 9.58
C LEU A 250 0.12 22.19 10.96
N ALA A 251 1.35 21.85 11.32
CA ALA A 251 1.67 21.24 12.61
C ALA A 251 1.41 22.17 13.81
N SER A 252 1.55 23.49 13.62
CA SER A 252 1.29 24.48 14.67
C SER A 252 -0.18 24.98 14.70
N GLY A 253 -1.02 24.54 13.76
CA GLY A 253 -2.41 25.00 13.64
C GLY A 253 -2.54 26.49 13.34
N THR A 254 -1.51 27.12 12.77
CA THR A 254 -1.52 28.55 12.41
C THR A 254 -2.24 28.78 11.09
N GLN A 255 -2.54 30.05 10.80
CA GLN A 255 -3.10 30.43 9.50
C GLN A 255 -2.13 30.11 8.37
N PRO A 256 -2.63 29.86 7.14
CA PRO A 256 -1.76 29.62 6.00
C PRO A 256 -0.79 30.79 5.78
N PRO A 257 0.45 30.54 5.33
CA PRO A 257 1.38 31.60 4.98
C PRO A 257 0.77 32.58 3.96
N ALA A 258 1.12 33.83 4.06
CA ALA A 258 0.64 34.84 3.10
C ALA A 258 1.24 34.59 1.70
N GLY A 259 0.50 34.94 0.65
CA GLY A 259 0.98 34.89 -0.73
C GLY A 259 0.85 33.53 -1.42
N LEU A 260 0.13 32.57 -0.83
CA LEU A 260 -0.18 31.30 -1.49
C LEU A 260 -1.10 31.56 -2.71
N SER A 261 -0.81 30.86 -3.81
CA SER A 261 -1.72 30.78 -4.96
C SER A 261 -3.00 30.01 -4.60
N ALA A 262 -4.00 30.08 -5.47
CA ALA A 262 -5.25 29.33 -5.27
C ALA A 262 -5.03 27.81 -5.13
N ASP A 263 -4.12 27.23 -5.92
CA ASP A 263 -3.76 25.81 -5.85
C ASP A 263 -3.08 25.46 -4.53
N GLU A 264 -2.14 26.31 -4.08
CA GLU A 264 -1.44 26.10 -2.80
C GLU A 264 -2.38 26.25 -1.60
N LEU A 265 -3.31 27.21 -1.66
CA LEU A 265 -4.32 27.37 -0.61
C LEU A 265 -5.27 26.18 -0.56
N ASN A 266 -5.70 25.65 -1.71
CA ASN A 266 -6.51 24.45 -1.78
C ASN A 266 -5.77 23.25 -1.18
N ALA A 267 -4.50 23.01 -1.57
CA ALA A 267 -3.67 21.96 -1.03
C ALA A 267 -3.46 22.11 0.49
N TYR A 268 -3.25 23.35 0.98
CA TYR A 268 -3.16 23.66 2.40
C TYR A 268 -4.43 23.26 3.16
N GLN A 269 -5.61 23.59 2.62
CA GLN A 269 -6.91 23.27 3.25
C GLN A 269 -7.14 21.74 3.28
N GLN A 270 -6.84 21.04 2.19
CA GLN A 270 -6.93 19.57 2.13
C GLN A 270 -6.01 18.91 3.16
N LEU A 271 -4.74 19.31 3.22
CA LEU A 271 -3.78 18.83 4.21
C LEU A 271 -4.20 19.19 5.64
N GLY A 272 -4.73 20.38 5.86
CA GLY A 272 -5.27 20.80 7.17
C GLY A 272 -6.39 19.89 7.65
N PHE A 273 -7.33 19.54 6.76
CA PHE A 273 -8.37 18.56 7.05
C PHE A 273 -7.76 17.18 7.35
N PHE A 274 -6.88 16.68 6.49
CA PHE A 274 -6.22 15.37 6.65
C PHE A 274 -5.50 15.27 7.99
N TYR A 275 -4.63 16.22 8.33
CA TYR A 275 -3.88 16.18 9.59
C TYR A 275 -4.73 16.36 10.83
N SER A 276 -5.84 17.10 10.74
CA SER A 276 -6.70 17.37 11.90
C SER A 276 -7.83 16.35 12.10
N LYS A 277 -8.28 15.68 11.03
CA LYS A 277 -9.49 14.83 11.03
C LYS A 277 -9.28 13.47 10.37
N GLY A 278 -8.38 13.34 9.39
CA GLY A 278 -8.23 12.14 8.57
C GLY A 278 -7.22 11.12 9.07
N LEU A 279 -6.36 11.46 10.06
CA LEU A 279 -5.22 10.61 10.47
C LEU A 279 -5.52 9.58 11.57
N GLY A 280 -6.75 9.43 12.01
CA GLY A 280 -7.08 8.56 13.15
C GLY A 280 -6.58 7.12 12.96
N TYR A 281 -6.83 6.53 11.81
CA TYR A 281 -6.38 5.19 11.46
C TYR A 281 -4.84 5.07 11.45
N ALA A 282 -4.15 6.04 10.84
CA ALA A 282 -2.70 6.01 10.71
C ALA A 282 -1.99 6.18 12.06
N GLN A 283 -2.58 6.96 12.98
CA GLN A 283 -2.04 7.13 14.33
C GLN A 283 -2.14 5.83 15.14
N GLU A 284 -3.29 5.15 15.13
CA GLU A 284 -3.44 3.87 15.84
C GLU A 284 -2.54 2.80 15.24
N MET A 285 -2.52 2.68 13.89
CA MET A 285 -1.67 1.74 13.18
C MET A 285 -0.18 2.04 13.37
N GLY A 286 0.20 3.31 13.45
CA GLY A 286 1.59 3.73 13.65
C GLY A 286 2.10 3.57 15.09
N LEU A 287 1.21 3.65 16.07
CA LEU A 287 1.58 3.60 17.48
C LEU A 287 1.35 2.23 18.10
N ARG A 288 0.21 1.59 17.85
CA ARG A 288 -0.24 0.38 18.55
C ARG A 288 -1.01 -0.60 17.66
N PRO A 289 -0.48 -1.02 16.50
CA PRO A 289 -1.23 -1.83 15.52
C PRO A 289 -1.77 -3.15 16.10
N GLN A 290 -1.05 -3.74 17.05
CA GLN A 290 -1.47 -5.01 17.67
C GLN A 290 -2.75 -4.86 18.51
N THR A 291 -3.15 -3.66 18.91
CA THR A 291 -4.40 -3.41 19.63
C THR A 291 -5.66 -3.63 18.77
N LEU A 292 -5.51 -3.63 17.44
CA LEU A 292 -6.59 -3.72 16.46
C LEU A 292 -7.18 -5.15 16.30
N TYR A 293 -7.26 -5.96 17.36
CA TYR A 293 -7.85 -7.31 17.30
C TYR A 293 -9.27 -7.33 16.72
N GLY A 294 -10.05 -6.27 16.96
CA GLY A 294 -11.43 -6.19 16.48
C GLY A 294 -11.55 -6.23 14.95
N ILE A 295 -10.59 -5.66 14.23
CA ILE A 295 -10.62 -5.67 12.76
C ILE A 295 -10.12 -7.00 12.15
N GLU A 296 -9.43 -7.84 12.94
CA GLU A 296 -9.10 -9.22 12.54
C GLU A 296 -10.25 -10.20 12.84
N ASP A 297 -11.17 -9.87 13.74
CA ASP A 297 -12.25 -10.77 14.17
C ASP A 297 -13.64 -10.39 13.63
N SER A 298 -13.80 -9.15 13.14
CA SER A 298 -15.05 -8.65 12.57
C SER A 298 -14.87 -8.19 11.12
N PRO A 299 -15.51 -8.85 10.13
CA PRO A 299 -15.46 -8.37 8.74
C PRO A 299 -16.04 -6.95 8.61
N ILE A 300 -17.08 -6.62 9.36
CA ILE A 300 -17.68 -5.27 9.37
C ILE A 300 -16.77 -4.26 10.07
N GLY A 301 -16.10 -4.67 11.15
CA GLY A 301 -15.07 -3.85 11.80
C GLY A 301 -13.91 -3.54 10.85
N LEU A 302 -13.43 -4.53 10.11
CA LEU A 302 -12.42 -4.33 9.07
C LEU A 302 -12.91 -3.40 7.96
N ALA A 303 -14.10 -3.62 7.43
CA ALA A 303 -14.68 -2.79 6.38
C ALA A 303 -14.79 -1.32 6.83
N SER A 304 -15.35 -1.05 8.02
CA SER A 304 -15.47 0.31 8.54
C SER A 304 -14.12 0.98 8.74
N TRP A 305 -13.10 0.23 9.21
CA TRP A 305 -11.75 0.74 9.38
C TRP A 305 -11.10 1.12 8.05
N MET A 306 -11.28 0.31 7.01
CA MET A 306 -10.74 0.60 5.67
C MET A 306 -11.47 1.77 4.99
N LEU A 307 -12.78 1.90 5.19
CA LEU A 307 -13.56 2.99 4.60
C LEU A 307 -13.25 4.37 5.21
N ASP A 308 -12.75 4.41 6.44
CA ASP A 308 -12.40 5.66 7.14
C ASP A 308 -11.00 6.21 6.74
N HIS A 309 -10.43 5.72 5.65
CA HIS A 309 -9.10 6.13 5.17
C HIS A 309 -9.08 7.61 4.74
N ASP A 310 -9.98 8.02 3.87
CA ASP A 310 -10.12 9.40 3.43
C ASP A 310 -11.58 9.76 3.09
N ALA A 311 -11.92 11.02 3.31
CA ALA A 311 -13.29 11.49 3.19
C ALA A 311 -13.84 11.39 1.76
N ARG A 312 -13.00 11.61 0.74
CA ARG A 312 -13.44 11.62 -0.67
C ARG A 312 -13.72 10.21 -1.16
N SER A 313 -12.83 9.26 -0.88
CA SER A 313 -13.08 7.84 -1.17
C SER A 313 -14.30 7.33 -0.43
N TYR A 314 -14.48 7.72 0.84
CA TYR A 314 -15.67 7.33 1.61
C TYR A 314 -16.96 7.89 1.00
N GLU A 315 -16.99 9.17 0.62
CA GLU A 315 -18.14 9.79 -0.07
C GLU A 315 -18.49 9.06 -1.38
N LEU A 316 -17.49 8.72 -2.20
CA LEU A 316 -17.66 7.95 -3.43
C LEU A 316 -18.24 6.56 -3.14
N ILE A 317 -17.66 5.84 -2.17
CA ILE A 317 -18.12 4.51 -1.77
C ILE A 317 -19.56 4.55 -1.25
N THR A 318 -19.92 5.55 -0.45
CA THR A 318 -21.29 5.74 0.04
C THR A 318 -22.28 5.85 -1.12
N ARG A 319 -21.99 6.73 -2.10
CA ARG A 319 -22.83 6.86 -3.30
C ARG A 319 -22.95 5.57 -4.11
N VAL A 320 -21.87 4.79 -4.21
CA VAL A 320 -21.91 3.47 -4.87
C VAL A 320 -22.88 2.52 -4.15
N PHE A 321 -22.90 2.49 -2.81
CA PHE A 321 -23.83 1.67 -2.04
C PHE A 321 -25.27 2.21 -2.06
N GLU A 322 -25.48 3.51 -2.29
CA GLU A 322 -26.79 4.11 -2.58
C GLU A 322 -27.29 3.79 -4.01
N GLY A 323 -26.46 3.20 -4.86
CA GLY A 323 -26.82 2.75 -6.21
C GLY A 323 -26.42 3.71 -7.33
N HIS A 324 -25.61 4.73 -7.04
CA HIS A 324 -25.06 5.61 -8.07
C HIS A 324 -23.97 4.89 -8.88
N LYS A 325 -23.87 5.22 -10.17
CA LYS A 325 -22.81 4.72 -11.04
C LYS A 325 -21.62 5.68 -10.94
N GLU A 326 -20.61 5.22 -10.27
CA GLU A 326 -19.33 5.90 -10.11
C GLU A 326 -18.20 5.14 -10.83
N GLY A 327 -16.94 5.54 -10.66
CA GLY A 327 -15.77 4.83 -11.20
C GLY A 327 -15.56 3.43 -10.59
N LEU A 328 -16.15 3.18 -9.41
CA LEU A 328 -16.12 1.89 -8.71
C LEU A 328 -17.49 1.22 -8.70
N SER A 329 -17.50 -0.09 -8.62
CA SER A 329 -18.67 -0.92 -8.34
C SER A 329 -18.65 -1.42 -6.88
N ARG A 330 -19.77 -1.92 -6.38
CA ARG A 330 -19.87 -2.58 -5.07
C ARG A 330 -18.94 -3.79 -5.00
N GLU A 331 -18.84 -4.54 -6.10
CA GLU A 331 -17.94 -5.68 -6.23
C GLU A 331 -16.48 -5.26 -6.10
N ASP A 332 -16.06 -4.19 -6.80
CA ASP A 332 -14.69 -3.70 -6.68
C ASP A 332 -14.31 -3.45 -5.22
N ILE A 333 -15.14 -2.70 -4.50
CA ILE A 333 -14.91 -2.35 -3.10
C ILE A 333 -14.83 -3.60 -2.23
N LEU A 334 -15.78 -4.53 -2.41
CA LEU A 334 -15.84 -5.77 -1.64
C LEU A 334 -14.74 -6.76 -2.03
N ASP A 335 -14.27 -6.78 -3.27
CA ASP A 335 -13.13 -7.60 -3.70
C ASP A 335 -11.88 -7.25 -2.86
N ASN A 336 -11.63 -5.96 -2.66
CA ASN A 336 -10.49 -5.50 -1.88
C ASN A 336 -10.65 -5.79 -0.37
N ILE A 337 -11.78 -5.44 0.22
CA ILE A 337 -12.05 -5.71 1.64
C ILE A 337 -12.01 -7.22 1.93
N THR A 338 -12.61 -8.02 1.04
CA THR A 338 -12.65 -9.48 1.18
C THR A 338 -11.26 -10.10 1.06
N LEU A 339 -10.36 -9.55 0.21
CA LEU A 339 -8.98 -9.99 0.15
C LEU A 339 -8.28 -9.85 1.52
N TYR A 340 -8.37 -8.68 2.15
CA TYR A 340 -7.80 -8.45 3.48
C TYR A 340 -8.35 -9.44 4.52
N TRP A 341 -9.66 -9.66 4.51
CA TRP A 341 -10.31 -10.60 5.41
C TRP A 341 -9.83 -12.04 5.20
N LEU A 342 -9.88 -12.54 3.98
CA LEU A 342 -9.55 -13.93 3.66
C LEU A 342 -8.08 -14.29 3.87
N THR A 343 -7.21 -13.31 3.74
CA THR A 343 -5.76 -13.45 3.98
C THR A 343 -5.35 -13.09 5.40
N ASN A 344 -6.30 -12.58 6.20
CA ASN A 344 -6.07 -12.15 7.59
C ASN A 344 -4.94 -11.12 7.69
N THR A 345 -4.98 -10.09 6.85
CA THR A 345 -3.87 -9.12 6.70
C THR A 345 -4.19 -7.73 7.27
N ALA A 346 -5.23 -7.57 8.06
CA ALA A 346 -5.59 -6.29 8.66
C ALA A 346 -4.45 -5.76 9.56
N ILE A 347 -4.03 -6.53 10.58
CA ILE A 347 -2.96 -6.11 11.50
C ILE A 347 -1.59 -6.17 10.84
N SER A 348 -1.31 -7.19 10.02
CA SER A 348 0.01 -7.29 9.37
C SER A 348 0.28 -6.12 8.42
N SER A 349 -0.74 -5.62 7.73
CA SER A 349 -0.63 -4.42 6.88
C SER A 349 -0.42 -3.14 7.72
N ALA A 350 -1.07 -3.05 8.88
CA ALA A 350 -0.92 -1.92 9.80
C ALA A 350 0.53 -1.77 10.32
N ARG A 351 1.30 -2.86 10.39
CA ARG A 351 2.69 -2.81 10.88
C ARG A 351 3.60 -1.98 10.00
N LEU A 352 3.30 -1.77 8.73
CA LEU A 352 4.06 -0.85 7.86
C LEU A 352 4.03 0.59 8.40
N TYR A 353 2.89 1.03 8.94
CA TYR A 353 2.77 2.32 9.63
C TYR A 353 3.64 2.36 10.88
N TRP A 354 3.61 1.30 11.70
CA TRP A 354 4.41 1.22 12.92
C TRP A 354 5.91 1.26 12.59
N GLU A 355 6.38 0.48 11.63
CA GLU A 355 7.78 0.48 11.17
C GLU A 355 8.21 1.89 10.73
N THR A 356 7.35 2.57 9.99
CA THR A 356 7.63 3.94 9.51
C THR A 356 7.67 4.95 10.65
N PHE A 357 6.82 4.81 11.67
CA PHE A 357 6.79 5.71 12.83
C PHE A 357 7.99 5.53 13.75
N GLN A 358 8.77 4.45 13.63
CA GLN A 358 10.05 4.29 14.33
C GLN A 358 11.21 5.05 13.64
N LEU A 359 11.02 5.48 12.41
CA LEU A 359 12.02 6.25 11.68
C LEU A 359 12.08 7.71 12.17
N PRO A 360 13.19 8.44 11.94
CA PRO A 360 13.25 9.87 12.23
C PRO A 360 12.06 10.59 11.60
N LYS A 361 11.38 11.42 12.40
CA LYS A 361 10.16 12.10 11.98
C LYS A 361 10.41 13.03 10.79
N ALA A 362 9.94 12.61 9.62
CA ALA A 362 9.61 13.48 8.50
C ALA A 362 8.08 13.48 8.35
N GLY A 363 7.50 14.56 7.88
CA GLY A 363 6.08 14.57 7.53
C GLY A 363 5.81 13.58 6.39
N PHE A 364 4.60 13.04 6.31
CA PHE A 364 4.21 12.09 5.25
C PHE A 364 4.52 12.62 3.84
N PHE A 365 4.35 13.91 3.64
CA PHE A 365 4.47 14.58 2.35
C PHE A 365 5.69 15.49 2.25
N ASP A 366 6.64 15.41 3.18
CA ASP A 366 7.88 16.22 3.13
C ASP A 366 8.74 15.81 1.93
N PRO A 367 9.30 16.77 1.19
CA PRO A 367 10.09 16.49 -0.01
C PRO A 367 11.33 15.66 0.27
N ARG A 368 11.58 14.63 -0.55
CA ARG A 368 12.76 13.77 -0.47
C ARG A 368 13.88 14.14 -1.46
N HIS A 369 13.66 15.16 -2.30
CA HIS A 369 14.64 15.65 -3.28
C HIS A 369 15.16 14.56 -4.25
N VAL A 370 14.24 13.86 -4.88
CA VAL A 370 14.54 12.82 -5.87
C VAL A 370 15.25 13.41 -7.10
N ALA A 371 16.45 12.91 -7.40
CA ALA A 371 17.33 13.46 -8.46
C ALA A 371 17.20 12.80 -9.84
N ILE A 372 16.47 11.66 -9.94
CA ILE A 372 16.15 11.01 -11.21
C ILE A 372 14.86 11.61 -11.80
N PRO A 373 14.49 11.31 -13.06
CA PRO A 373 13.24 11.79 -13.66
C PRO A 373 11.99 11.39 -12.86
N VAL A 374 11.12 12.36 -12.62
CA VAL A 374 9.84 12.17 -11.92
C VAL A 374 8.69 12.69 -12.78
N ALA A 375 7.61 11.93 -12.86
CA ALA A 375 6.34 12.31 -13.44
C ALA A 375 5.26 12.37 -12.36
N VAL A 376 4.35 13.34 -12.45
CA VAL A 376 3.28 13.56 -11.47
C VAL A 376 1.95 13.74 -12.20
N SER A 377 0.95 12.93 -11.81
CA SER A 377 -0.45 13.13 -12.18
C SER A 377 -1.27 13.47 -10.94
N VAL A 378 -1.93 14.63 -10.95
CA VAL A 378 -2.68 15.14 -9.80
C VAL A 378 -4.17 14.92 -10.02
N PHE A 379 -4.77 14.12 -9.16
CA PHE A 379 -6.20 13.86 -9.14
C PHE A 379 -6.88 14.79 -8.12
N PRO A 380 -8.06 15.39 -8.44
CA PRO A 380 -8.64 16.46 -7.61
C PRO A 380 -9.10 15.99 -6.23
N ASP A 381 -9.53 14.72 -6.11
CA ASP A 381 -10.05 14.12 -4.89
C ASP A 381 -9.00 13.26 -4.15
N GLU A 382 -7.70 13.42 -4.48
CA GLU A 382 -6.61 12.86 -3.67
C GLU A 382 -6.55 13.58 -2.30
N ILE A 383 -5.87 12.97 -1.32
CA ILE A 383 -5.65 13.56 0.02
C ILE A 383 -5.23 15.03 -0.08
N TYR A 384 -4.39 15.35 -1.06
CA TYR A 384 -4.15 16.72 -1.49
C TYR A 384 -3.78 16.81 -2.97
N ALA A 385 -4.28 17.82 -3.63
CA ALA A 385 -3.94 18.12 -5.02
C ALA A 385 -2.61 18.90 -5.06
N ALA A 386 -1.49 18.20 -5.26
CA ALA A 386 -0.14 18.78 -5.19
C ALA A 386 0.05 19.93 -6.20
N PRO A 387 0.36 21.16 -5.76
CA PRO A 387 0.62 22.28 -6.67
C PRO A 387 1.88 22.07 -7.51
N LYS A 388 1.85 22.56 -8.76
CA LYS A 388 2.96 22.39 -9.70
C LYS A 388 4.27 22.98 -9.17
N ASN A 389 4.22 24.16 -8.59
CA ASN A 389 5.40 24.85 -8.04
C ASN A 389 6.02 24.10 -6.84
N TRP A 390 5.22 23.33 -6.07
CA TRP A 390 5.75 22.44 -5.03
C TRP A 390 6.44 21.24 -5.64
N ALA A 391 5.82 20.62 -6.66
CA ALA A 391 6.42 19.51 -7.38
C ALA A 391 7.75 19.89 -8.07
N GLU A 392 7.81 21.06 -8.72
CA GLU A 392 9.02 21.60 -9.34
C GLU A 392 10.17 21.83 -8.34
N LYS A 393 9.84 22.26 -7.11
CA LYS A 393 10.83 22.41 -6.03
C LYS A 393 11.32 21.07 -5.47
N ALA A 394 10.43 20.11 -5.33
CA ALA A 394 10.75 18.80 -4.78
C ALA A 394 11.50 17.88 -5.77
N TYR A 395 11.21 18.02 -7.07
CA TYR A 395 11.73 17.17 -8.14
C TYR A 395 12.50 17.98 -9.18
N PRO A 396 13.82 18.14 -9.04
CA PRO A 396 14.63 18.91 -9.99
C PRO A 396 14.55 18.41 -11.44
N LYS A 397 14.19 17.13 -11.64
CA LYS A 397 13.96 16.53 -12.95
C LYS A 397 12.49 16.13 -13.11
N LEU A 398 11.57 17.06 -12.84
CA LEU A 398 10.17 16.88 -13.14
C LEU A 398 9.96 16.87 -14.66
N ILE A 399 9.71 15.69 -15.24
CA ILE A 399 9.56 15.49 -16.70
C ILE A 399 8.12 15.58 -17.17
N TYR A 400 7.15 15.43 -16.27
CA TYR A 400 5.74 15.49 -16.55
C TYR A 400 4.97 15.96 -15.33
N TYR A 401 3.98 16.81 -15.55
CA TYR A 401 3.03 17.23 -14.55
C TYR A 401 1.68 17.50 -15.21
N HIS A 402 0.64 16.83 -14.77
CA HIS A 402 -0.71 17.02 -15.28
C HIS A 402 -1.74 17.02 -14.14
N LYS A 403 -2.70 17.95 -14.21
CA LYS A 403 -3.87 17.99 -13.33
C LYS A 403 -5.05 17.41 -14.07
N LEU A 404 -5.67 16.40 -13.53
CA LEU A 404 -6.85 15.77 -14.08
C LEU A 404 -8.12 16.40 -13.46
N ASP A 405 -9.24 16.24 -14.17
CA ASP A 405 -10.54 16.79 -13.76
C ASP A 405 -11.34 15.84 -12.86
N LYS A 406 -10.95 14.55 -12.77
CA LYS A 406 -11.68 13.52 -12.04
C LYS A 406 -10.70 12.48 -11.45
N GLY A 407 -11.15 11.86 -10.35
CA GLY A 407 -10.46 10.78 -9.66
C GLY A 407 -9.88 11.23 -8.33
N GLY A 408 -9.65 10.28 -7.48
CA GLY A 408 -9.15 10.45 -6.13
C GLY A 408 -7.96 9.57 -5.81
N HIS A 409 -7.91 9.16 -4.57
CA HIS A 409 -6.80 8.38 -4.00
C HIS A 409 -6.54 7.07 -4.76
N PHE A 410 -7.59 6.36 -5.14
CA PHE A 410 -7.49 5.11 -5.89
C PHE A 410 -7.61 5.32 -7.41
N ALA A 411 -6.85 6.27 -7.95
CA ALA A 411 -6.96 6.73 -9.33
C ALA A 411 -6.91 5.60 -10.38
N ALA A 412 -6.03 4.60 -10.21
CA ALA A 412 -5.93 3.44 -11.09
C ALA A 412 -7.23 2.59 -11.10
N TRP A 413 -7.95 2.61 -9.99
CA TRP A 413 -9.19 1.84 -9.80
C TRP A 413 -10.42 2.61 -10.26
N GLU A 414 -10.48 3.92 -9.92
CA GLU A 414 -11.57 4.83 -10.22
C GLU A 414 -11.61 5.28 -11.69
N GLN A 415 -10.42 5.60 -12.24
CA GLN A 415 -10.23 6.19 -13.56
C GLN A 415 -9.19 5.41 -14.40
N PRO A 416 -9.36 4.08 -14.61
CA PRO A 416 -8.32 3.22 -15.19
C PRO A 416 -7.88 3.64 -16.58
N GLN A 417 -8.78 4.19 -17.40
CA GLN A 417 -8.44 4.66 -18.73
C GLN A 417 -7.54 5.90 -18.67
N ALA A 418 -7.96 6.93 -17.93
CA ALA A 418 -7.18 8.15 -17.76
C ALA A 418 -5.83 7.85 -17.11
N PHE A 419 -5.80 7.04 -16.06
CA PHE A 419 -4.57 6.64 -15.40
C PHE A 419 -3.60 5.95 -16.36
N SER A 420 -4.09 5.04 -17.21
CA SER A 420 -3.25 4.35 -18.19
C SER A 420 -2.71 5.28 -19.27
N GLU A 421 -3.49 6.29 -19.67
CA GLU A 421 -3.06 7.35 -20.60
C GLU A 421 -1.95 8.21 -19.99
N GLU A 422 -2.10 8.58 -18.71
CA GLU A 422 -1.07 9.27 -17.95
C GLU A 422 0.27 8.51 -17.96
N MET A 423 0.25 7.19 -17.72
CA MET A 423 1.48 6.36 -17.78
C MET A 423 2.13 6.37 -19.16
N ARG A 424 1.33 6.30 -20.23
CA ARG A 424 1.85 6.33 -21.61
C ARG A 424 2.53 7.65 -21.93
N VAL A 425 1.92 8.77 -21.52
CA VAL A 425 2.45 10.11 -21.77
C VAL A 425 3.67 10.39 -20.88
N ALA A 426 3.56 10.10 -19.60
CA ALA A 426 4.61 10.35 -18.61
C ALA A 426 5.93 9.67 -18.95
N PHE A 427 5.88 8.43 -19.46
CA PHE A 427 7.06 7.64 -19.74
C PHE A 427 7.43 7.56 -21.24
N LYS A 428 6.85 8.42 -22.07
CA LYS A 428 7.10 8.44 -23.51
C LYS A 428 8.58 8.62 -23.87
N SER A 429 9.31 9.43 -23.09
CA SER A 429 10.73 9.72 -23.36
C SER A 429 11.69 8.57 -23.03
N PHE A 430 11.22 7.48 -22.42
CA PHE A 430 12.04 6.31 -22.07
C PHE A 430 11.89 5.11 -23.02
N ARG A 431 11.17 5.28 -24.11
CA ARG A 431 10.86 4.27 -25.10
C ARG A 431 11.78 4.36 -26.32
#